data_ee547b4a5adc841cb4f9266c42446295
#
_entry.id   ee547b4a5adc841cb4f9266c42446295
#
_cell.length_a   1.000
_cell.length_b   1.000
_cell.length_c   1.000
_cell.angle_alpha   90.00
_cell.angle_beta   90.00
_cell.angle_gamma   90.00
#
_symmetry.space_group_name_H-M   'P 1'
#
loop_
_entity.id
_entity.type
_entity.pdbx_description
1 polymer ?
#
loop_
_entity_poly.entity_id
_entity_poly.type
_entity_poly.pdbx_seq_one_letter_code
_entity_poly.pdbx_strand_id
1 'polypeptide(L)' 'MQPGKRFKLKTSTVATEILDGHSVSAALPAGGILEVVSDRSDGDSRLEVLYKGRVFRMFAIDLSERGVEIY' A
#
# COMPACT_ATOMS: atom_id res chain seq x y z
N MET A 1 -3.94 -7.74 -7.28
CA MET A 1 -3.09 -8.44 -6.30
C MET A 1 -3.94 -9.11 -5.27
N GLN A 2 -3.50 -10.25 -4.78
CA GLN A 2 -4.28 -11.00 -3.81
C GLN A 2 -3.99 -10.51 -2.40
N PRO A 3 -4.99 -10.47 -1.51
CA PRO A 3 -4.76 -10.18 -0.11
C PRO A 3 -3.78 -11.18 0.51
N GLY A 4 -3.00 -10.72 1.47
CA GLY A 4 -2.01 -11.52 2.16
C GLY A 4 -0.62 -11.47 1.55
N LYS A 5 -0.48 -10.96 0.33
CA LYS A 5 0.85 -10.80 -0.27
C LYS A 5 1.59 -9.66 0.41
N ARG A 6 2.89 -9.83 0.54
CA ARG A 6 3.75 -8.83 1.18
C ARG A 6 4.77 -8.31 0.18
N PHE A 7 5.07 -7.03 0.32
CA PHE A 7 6.02 -6.33 -0.55
C PHE A 7 6.98 -5.54 0.31
N LYS A 8 8.23 -5.52 -0.08
CA LYS A 8 9.23 -4.65 0.52
C LYS A 8 9.49 -3.50 -0.43
N LEU A 9 9.36 -2.27 0.05
CA LEU A 9 9.57 -1.10 -0.79
C LEU A 9 11.05 -0.91 -1.10
N LYS A 10 11.37 -0.74 -2.37
CA LYS A 10 12.72 -0.41 -2.84
C LYS A 10 12.99 1.08 -2.67
N THR A 11 11.96 1.88 -2.80
CA THR A 11 12.03 3.33 -2.68
C THR A 11 10.77 3.80 -1.96
N SER A 12 10.82 4.99 -1.37
CA SER A 12 9.66 5.53 -0.69
C SER A 12 8.53 5.79 -1.67
N THR A 13 7.30 5.71 -1.17
CA THR A 13 6.11 6.01 -1.96
C THR A 13 5.12 6.76 -1.10
N VAL A 14 4.18 7.43 -1.76
CA VAL A 14 3.13 8.17 -1.06
C VAL A 14 1.88 7.30 -1.06
N ALA A 15 1.22 7.23 0.10
CA ALA A 15 -0.05 6.54 0.26
C ALA A 15 -1.00 7.45 1.03
N THR A 16 -2.27 7.06 1.09
CA THR A 16 -3.29 7.84 1.76
C THR A 16 -3.85 7.05 2.93
N GLU A 17 -3.94 7.68 4.07
CA GLU A 17 -4.58 7.12 5.25
C GLU A 17 -5.87 7.87 5.52
N ILE A 18 -6.94 7.15 5.86
CA ILE A 18 -8.22 7.76 6.22
C ILE A 18 -8.26 7.88 7.74
N LEU A 19 -8.29 9.11 8.24
CA LEU A 19 -8.36 9.40 9.67
C LEU A 19 -9.56 10.31 9.93
N ASP A 20 -10.49 9.84 10.75
CA ASP A 20 -11.69 10.58 11.13
C ASP A 20 -12.43 11.16 9.91
N GLY A 21 -12.52 10.37 8.84
CA GLY A 21 -13.21 10.78 7.62
C GLY A 21 -12.39 11.68 6.72
N HIS A 22 -11.15 11.99 7.08
CA HIS A 22 -10.25 12.81 6.26
C HIS A 22 -9.17 11.97 5.65
N SER A 23 -8.80 12.30 4.41
CA SER A 23 -7.69 11.66 3.72
C SER A 23 -6.41 12.40 4.02
N VAL A 24 -5.41 11.69 4.51
CA VAL A 24 -4.11 12.26 4.85
C VAL A 24 -3.04 11.55 4.03
N SER A 25 -2.26 12.32 3.29
CA SER A 25 -1.13 11.76 2.56
C SER A 25 0.01 11.44 3.52
N ALA A 26 0.63 10.30 3.31
CA ALA A 26 1.75 9.87 4.13
C ALA A 26 2.81 9.22 3.24
N ALA A 27 4.07 9.42 3.60
CA ALA A 27 5.16 8.77 2.89
C ALA A 27 5.48 7.45 3.59
N LEU A 28 5.50 6.38 2.81
CA LEU A 28 5.93 5.07 3.29
C LEU A 28 7.41 4.90 2.91
N PRO A 29 8.28 4.58 3.87
CA PRO A 29 9.72 4.65 3.63
C PRO A 29 10.24 3.48 2.81
N ALA A 30 11.36 3.67 2.15
CA ALA A 30 12.10 2.60 1.53
C ALA A 30 12.47 1.56 2.61
N GLY A 31 12.38 0.29 2.26
CA GLY A 31 12.62 -0.78 3.21
C GLY A 31 11.40 -1.20 4.00
N GLY A 32 10.32 -0.43 3.94
CA GLY A 32 9.07 -0.78 4.62
C GLY A 32 8.45 -2.03 4.02
N ILE A 33 7.85 -2.85 4.89
CA ILE A 33 7.17 -4.07 4.45
C ILE A 33 5.68 -3.83 4.55
N LEU A 34 4.99 -3.98 3.42
CA LEU A 34 3.56 -3.75 3.30
C LEU A 34 2.86 -5.08 3.04
N GLU A 35 1.71 -5.27 3.67
CA GLU A 35 0.87 -6.43 3.39
C GLU A 35 -0.40 -5.97 2.70
N VAL A 36 -0.74 -6.60 1.56
CA VAL A 36 -1.98 -6.29 0.86
C VAL A 36 -3.14 -6.87 1.65
N VAL A 37 -4.05 -6.02 2.10
CA VAL A 37 -5.21 -6.45 2.89
C VAL A 37 -6.49 -6.40 2.09
N SER A 38 -6.56 -5.60 1.03
CA SER A 38 -7.73 -5.56 0.17
C SER A 38 -7.32 -5.10 -1.22
N ASP A 39 -7.76 -5.83 -2.22
CA ASP A 39 -7.57 -5.46 -3.61
C ASP A 39 -8.93 -5.17 -4.20
N ARG A 40 -9.31 -3.91 -4.21
CA ARG A 40 -10.59 -3.50 -4.77
C ARG A 40 -10.45 -3.38 -6.28
N SER A 41 -11.02 -4.32 -6.98
CA SER A 41 -10.96 -4.37 -8.42
C SER A 41 -12.18 -3.73 -9.08
N ASP A 42 -12.66 -2.63 -8.55
CA ASP A 42 -13.81 -1.93 -9.09
C ASP A 42 -13.42 -0.82 -10.07
N GLY A 43 -12.33 -1.04 -10.78
CA GLY A 43 -11.92 -0.15 -11.86
C GLY A 43 -11.00 0.98 -11.44
N ASP A 44 -10.68 1.06 -10.18
CA ASP A 44 -10.00 2.21 -9.62
C ASP A 44 -8.50 1.95 -9.41
N SER A 45 -8.01 0.74 -9.62
CA SER A 45 -6.58 0.39 -9.55
C SER A 45 -5.92 0.70 -8.22
N ARG A 46 -6.70 0.96 -7.17
CA ARG A 46 -6.17 1.19 -5.82
C ARG A 46 -6.38 -0.04 -4.97
N LEU A 47 -5.47 -0.22 -4.02
CA LEU A 47 -5.57 -1.31 -3.06
C LEU A 47 -5.24 -0.79 -1.68
N GLU A 48 -5.53 -1.60 -0.67
CA GLU A 48 -5.25 -1.26 0.71
C GLU A 48 -4.13 -2.13 1.22
N VAL A 49 -3.19 -1.50 1.92
CA VAL A 49 -2.03 -2.19 2.48
C VAL A 49 -1.93 -1.87 3.95
N LEU A 50 -1.39 -2.83 4.71
CA LEU A 50 -1.13 -2.68 6.14
C LEU A 50 0.35 -2.39 6.32
N TYR A 51 0.65 -1.34 7.07
CA TYR A 51 2.02 -0.97 7.41
C TYR A 51 2.04 -0.51 8.87
N LYS A 52 2.81 -1.21 9.69
CA LYS A 52 2.97 -0.92 11.12
C LYS A 52 1.63 -0.76 11.84
N GLY A 53 0.70 -1.66 11.54
CA GLY A 53 -0.61 -1.69 12.20
C GLY A 53 -1.60 -0.67 11.67
N ARG A 54 -1.27 0.05 10.60
CA ARG A 54 -2.16 1.07 10.01
C ARG A 54 -2.45 0.71 8.56
N VAL A 55 -3.67 1.02 8.13
CA VAL A 55 -4.12 0.72 6.77
C VAL A 55 -3.97 1.97 5.90
N PHE A 56 -3.30 1.81 4.77
CA PHE A 56 -3.10 2.86 3.79
C PHE A 56 -3.69 2.43 2.46
N ARG A 57 -4.10 3.41 1.66
CA ARG A 57 -4.60 3.19 0.31
C ARG A 57 -3.56 3.72 -0.67
N MET A 58 -3.24 2.93 -1.68
CA MET A 58 -2.27 3.33 -2.69
C MET A 58 -2.61 2.71 -4.03
N PHE A 59 -2.00 3.22 -5.09
CA PHE A 59 -2.19 2.64 -6.40
C PHE A 59 -1.41 1.34 -6.53
N ALA A 60 -2.04 0.34 -7.15
CA ALA A 60 -1.41 -0.95 -7.37
C ALA A 60 -0.13 -0.80 -8.21
N ILE A 61 -0.13 0.11 -9.18
CA ILE A 61 1.03 0.35 -10.03
C ILE A 61 2.23 0.85 -9.21
N ASP A 62 1.96 1.70 -8.21
CA ASP A 62 3.04 2.21 -7.36
C ASP A 62 3.66 1.08 -6.55
N LEU A 63 2.84 0.20 -5.99
CA LEU A 63 3.34 -0.94 -5.23
C LEU A 63 4.14 -1.88 -6.14
N SER A 64 3.64 -2.10 -7.35
CA SER A 64 4.29 -2.98 -8.32
C SER A 64 5.64 -2.45 -8.76
N GLU A 65 5.75 -1.14 -9.00
CA GLU A 65 6.98 -0.53 -9.49
C GLU A 65 7.99 -0.24 -8.39
N ARG A 66 7.51 0.12 -7.20
CA ARG A 66 8.38 0.56 -6.10
C ARG A 66 8.62 -0.51 -5.06
N GLY A 67 7.93 -1.64 -5.14
CA GLY A 67 8.07 -2.74 -4.20
C GLY A 67 8.49 -4.01 -4.88
N VAL A 68 9.02 -4.93 -4.07
CA VAL A 68 9.36 -6.28 -4.50
C VAL A 68 8.54 -7.23 -3.64
N GLU A 69 7.84 -8.14 -4.28
CA GLU A 69 7.09 -9.14 -3.55
C GLU A 69 8.03 -10.04 -2.77
N ILE A 70 7.71 -10.28 -1.49
CA ILE A 70 8.50 -11.15 -0.63
C ILE A 70 7.63 -12.32 -0.18
N TYR A 71 8.26 -13.46 -0.02
CA TYR A 71 7.58 -14.73 0.30
C TYR A 71 7.83 -15.14 1.74
#